data_f84376ee40dde28a1c0912c6c1c3825b
#
_entry.id   f84376ee40dde28a1c0912c6c1c3825b
#
_cell.length_a   1.000
_cell.length_b   1.000
_cell.length_c   1.000
_cell.angle_alpha   90.00
_cell.angle_beta   90.00
_cell.angle_gamma   90.00
#
_symmetry.space_group_name_H-M   'P 1'
#
loop_
_entity.id
_entity.type
_entity.pdbx_description
1 polymer ?
#
loop_
_entity_poly.entity_id
_entity_poly.type
_entity_poly.pdbx_seq_one_letter_code
_entity_poly.pdbx_strand_id
1 'polypeptide(L)'
;MNTNKFIYPASSLLLTSGLCFAQERDAVATTERPNVIYLLCDDMGYSDIEAYGQQMISTPNLNRLVNKGMSFTQFYASTAVSAPSRASLMTGQHTGHTKIRGNKEIQPEGQEPLDPNVETLGHLFQQNGYVTGCFGKWGMGYPGSGGEANKMGFDVFYGYNCQRKAHSYYPEYLLSLIHI
;
A
#
# COMPACT_ATOMS: atom_id res chain seq x y z
N MET A 1 33.02 -80.80 -1.80
CA MET A 1 32.03 -79.75 -1.73
C MET A 1 32.69 -78.52 -1.15
N ASN A 2 33.10 -77.59 -2.05
CA ASN A 2 33.81 -76.38 -1.69
C ASN A 2 32.81 -75.24 -1.52
N THR A 3 32.73 -74.61 -0.33
CA THR A 3 32.01 -73.44 -0.05
C THR A 3 32.98 -72.27 0.07
N ASN A 4 33.06 -71.49 -1.01
CA ASN A 4 33.78 -70.20 -1.03
C ASN A 4 33.03 -69.16 -0.24
N LYS A 5 33.59 -68.69 0.86
CA LYS A 5 33.13 -67.50 1.59
C LYS A 5 33.81 -66.28 0.99
N PHE A 6 33.04 -65.38 0.36
CA PHE A 6 33.48 -64.04 -0.04
C PHE A 6 33.49 -63.14 1.18
N ILE A 7 34.64 -62.62 1.54
CA ILE A 7 34.84 -61.58 2.55
C ILE A 7 34.88 -60.24 1.80
N TYR A 8 33.90 -59.36 2.06
CA TYR A 8 33.93 -57.98 1.56
C TYR A 8 34.69 -57.12 2.58
N PRO A 9 35.66 -56.29 2.16
CA PRO A 9 36.28 -55.32 3.07
C PRO A 9 35.32 -54.20 3.37
N ALA A 10 35.15 -53.91 4.65
CA ALA A 10 34.39 -52.74 5.11
C ALA A 10 35.15 -51.47 4.76
N SER A 11 34.65 -50.74 3.75
CA SER A 11 35.11 -49.37 3.45
C SER A 11 34.55 -48.44 4.48
N SER A 12 35.40 -47.95 5.37
CA SER A 12 35.05 -46.87 6.31
C SER A 12 34.84 -45.57 5.55
N LEU A 13 33.56 -45.15 5.46
CA LEU A 13 33.17 -43.88 4.93
C LEU A 13 33.43 -42.79 5.99
N LEU A 14 34.51 -42.04 5.83
CA LEU A 14 34.76 -40.83 6.62
C LEU A 14 33.74 -39.74 6.20
N LEU A 15 32.73 -39.54 7.02
CA LEU A 15 31.87 -38.38 6.94
C LEU A 15 32.65 -37.16 7.48
N THR A 16 33.22 -36.39 6.59
CA THR A 16 33.68 -35.04 6.92
C THR A 16 32.42 -34.13 7.03
N SER A 17 31.98 -33.91 8.27
CA SER A 17 31.01 -32.91 8.59
C SER A 17 31.66 -31.54 8.33
N GLY A 18 31.41 -31.00 7.12
CA GLY A 18 31.71 -29.61 6.82
C GLY A 18 30.85 -28.72 7.72
N LEU A 19 31.45 -28.17 8.77
CA LEU A 19 30.85 -27.04 9.51
C LEU A 19 30.76 -25.87 8.53
N CYS A 20 29.56 -25.69 7.93
CA CYS A 20 29.19 -24.41 7.35
C CYS A 20 29.08 -23.41 8.50
N PHE A 21 30.13 -22.65 8.72
CA PHE A 21 30.03 -21.40 9.46
C PHE A 21 29.11 -20.48 8.60
N ALA A 22 27.85 -20.45 8.93
CA ALA A 22 27.00 -19.34 8.53
C ALA A 22 27.62 -18.09 9.19
N GLN A 23 28.35 -17.32 8.40
CA GLN A 23 28.80 -16.02 8.79
C GLN A 23 27.51 -15.17 8.90
N GLU A 24 27.00 -15.05 10.12
CA GLU A 24 26.02 -14.02 10.42
C GLU A 24 26.65 -12.70 10.00
N ARG A 25 26.26 -12.22 8.85
CA ARG A 25 26.44 -10.82 8.53
C ARG A 25 25.56 -10.09 9.54
N ASP A 26 26.18 -9.53 10.55
CA ASP A 26 25.58 -8.46 11.32
C ASP A 26 25.17 -7.39 10.30
N ALA A 27 23.93 -7.49 9.83
CA ALA A 27 23.28 -6.40 9.15
C ALA A 27 23.18 -5.33 10.24
N VAL A 28 24.12 -4.38 10.21
CA VAL A 28 23.98 -3.13 10.92
C VAL A 28 22.64 -2.59 10.42
N ALA A 29 21.61 -2.81 11.22
CA ALA A 29 20.31 -2.23 10.98
C ALA A 29 20.54 -0.71 11.02
N THR A 30 20.68 -0.11 9.85
CA THR A 30 20.63 1.32 9.73
C THR A 30 19.26 1.71 10.27
N THR A 31 19.26 2.40 11.40
CA THR A 31 18.06 2.88 12.09
C THR A 31 17.33 3.96 11.29
N GLU A 32 17.83 4.29 10.11
CA GLU A 32 17.23 5.24 9.20
C GLU A 32 16.04 4.60 8.46
N ARG A 33 14.86 4.99 8.88
CA ARG A 33 13.62 4.61 8.21
C ARG A 33 13.47 5.44 6.94
N PRO A 34 13.21 4.82 5.77
CA PRO A 34 13.01 5.59 4.54
C PRO A 34 11.72 6.40 4.62
N ASN A 35 11.72 7.59 4.03
CA ASN A 35 10.47 8.29 3.76
C ASN A 35 9.66 7.52 2.72
N VAL A 36 8.35 7.44 2.92
CA VAL A 36 7.43 6.73 2.03
C VAL A 36 6.46 7.72 1.42
N ILE A 37 6.42 7.80 0.10
CA ILE A 37 5.48 8.62 -0.66
C ILE A 37 4.60 7.68 -1.50
N TYR A 38 3.30 7.70 -1.23
CA TYR A 38 2.31 6.96 -1.99
C TYR A 38 1.53 7.92 -2.90
N LEU A 39 1.65 7.75 -4.22
CA LEU A 39 0.96 8.54 -5.23
C LEU A 39 -0.20 7.72 -5.80
N LEU A 40 -1.43 8.11 -5.47
CA LEU A 40 -2.64 7.50 -6.00
C LEU A 40 -3.25 8.40 -7.06
N CYS A 41 -3.19 7.98 -8.30
CA CYS A 41 -3.88 8.64 -9.40
C CYS A 41 -5.35 8.23 -9.43
N ASP A 42 -6.24 9.22 -9.46
CA ASP A 42 -7.67 9.00 -9.55
C ASP A 42 -8.07 8.78 -11.01
N ASP A 43 -8.79 7.70 -11.28
CA ASP A 43 -9.29 7.31 -12.60
C ASP A 43 -8.23 7.16 -13.71
N MET A 44 -6.96 6.90 -13.36
CA MET A 44 -5.91 6.60 -14.33
C MET A 44 -5.93 5.13 -14.71
N GLY A 45 -6.11 4.84 -16.00
CA GLY A 45 -6.08 3.49 -16.56
C GLY A 45 -4.65 2.99 -16.83
N TYR A 46 -4.52 1.68 -17.02
CA TYR A 46 -3.24 1.03 -17.31
C TYR A 46 -2.55 1.63 -18.53
N SER A 47 -3.32 1.90 -19.59
CA SER A 47 -2.79 2.41 -20.86
C SER A 47 -2.70 3.95 -20.92
N ASP A 48 -2.74 4.65 -19.79
CA ASP A 48 -2.68 6.12 -19.78
C ASP A 48 -1.26 6.67 -19.68
N ILE A 49 -0.26 5.81 -19.46
CA ILE A 49 1.15 6.19 -19.47
C ILE A 49 1.96 5.51 -20.56
N GLU A 50 2.97 6.19 -21.09
CA GLU A 50 3.83 5.69 -22.18
C GLU A 50 4.51 4.37 -21.85
N ALA A 51 4.96 4.19 -20.60
CA ALA A 51 5.62 2.97 -20.16
C ALA A 51 4.75 1.71 -20.31
N TYR A 52 3.42 1.87 -20.40
CA TYR A 52 2.46 0.79 -20.63
C TYR A 52 1.81 0.84 -22.00
N GLY A 53 2.37 1.66 -22.92
CA GLY A 53 2.06 1.58 -24.35
C GLY A 53 1.15 2.65 -24.91
N GLN A 54 0.74 3.67 -24.13
CA GLN A 54 0.03 4.79 -24.72
C GLN A 54 0.96 5.65 -25.60
N GLN A 55 0.40 6.29 -26.64
CA GLN A 55 1.17 7.03 -27.65
C GLN A 55 0.69 8.47 -27.88
N MET A 56 -0.38 8.90 -27.20
CA MET A 56 -1.02 10.20 -27.48
C MET A 56 -0.46 11.33 -26.63
N ILE A 57 0.00 11.05 -25.41
CA ILE A 57 0.55 12.03 -24.48
C ILE A 57 1.90 11.56 -23.95
N SER A 58 2.80 12.51 -23.70
CA SER A 58 4.12 12.19 -23.16
C SER A 58 4.12 12.18 -21.63
N THR A 59 4.67 11.11 -21.04
CA THR A 59 4.77 10.93 -19.59
C THR A 59 6.22 10.66 -19.12
N PRO A 60 7.18 11.53 -19.45
CA PRO A 60 8.61 11.25 -19.27
C PRO A 60 9.02 11.04 -17.82
N ASN A 61 8.36 11.70 -16.88
CA ASN A 61 8.65 11.54 -15.46
C ASN A 61 8.15 10.19 -14.91
N LEU A 62 6.97 9.75 -15.34
CA LEU A 62 6.45 8.42 -14.99
C LEU A 62 7.31 7.32 -15.64
N ASN A 63 7.70 7.49 -16.89
CA ASN A 63 8.63 6.57 -17.56
C ASN A 63 9.95 6.46 -16.79
N ARG A 64 10.48 7.58 -16.29
CA ARG A 64 11.70 7.57 -15.47
C ARG A 64 11.52 6.80 -14.17
N LEU A 65 10.36 6.90 -13.50
CA LEU A 65 10.04 6.12 -12.30
C LEU A 65 9.96 4.63 -12.62
N VAL A 66 9.25 4.26 -13.68
CA VAL A 66 9.14 2.85 -14.14
C VAL A 66 10.53 2.27 -14.45
N ASN A 67 11.39 3.02 -15.16
CA ASN A 67 12.72 2.56 -15.54
C ASN A 67 13.72 2.45 -14.37
N LYS A 68 13.50 3.20 -13.28
CA LYS A 68 14.38 3.18 -12.09
C LYS A 68 13.85 2.32 -10.96
N GLY A 69 12.59 1.98 -10.99
CA GLY A 69 11.90 1.23 -9.94
C GLY A 69 11.49 -0.17 -10.37
N MET A 70 10.48 -0.69 -9.68
CA MET A 70 9.84 -1.95 -10.01
C MET A 70 8.46 -1.66 -10.65
N SER A 71 8.19 -2.29 -11.78
CA SER A 71 6.92 -2.17 -12.49
C SER A 71 6.09 -3.44 -12.30
N PHE A 72 4.84 -3.28 -11.88
CA PHE A 72 3.89 -4.36 -11.71
C PHE A 72 2.91 -4.38 -12.88
N THR A 73 2.95 -5.41 -13.70
CA THR A 73 2.08 -5.56 -14.87
C THR A 73 0.72 -6.19 -14.56
N GLN A 74 0.57 -6.75 -13.36
CA GLN A 74 -0.64 -7.45 -12.89
C GLN A 74 -1.07 -6.93 -11.52
N PHE A 75 -1.09 -5.62 -11.33
CA PHE A 75 -1.55 -4.97 -10.10
C PHE A 75 -2.86 -4.24 -10.37
N TYR A 76 -3.92 -4.63 -9.68
CA TYR A 76 -5.27 -4.13 -9.91
C TYR A 76 -5.80 -3.37 -8.71
N ALA A 77 -6.55 -2.29 -8.96
CA ALA A 77 -7.40 -1.69 -7.95
C ALA A 77 -8.49 -2.70 -7.53
N SER A 78 -8.88 -2.66 -6.27
CA SER A 78 -9.86 -3.62 -5.71
C SER A 78 -11.25 -3.50 -6.34
N THR A 79 -11.57 -2.31 -6.88
CA THR A 79 -12.82 -2.02 -7.59
C THR A 79 -12.67 -0.76 -8.43
N ALA A 80 -13.53 -0.59 -9.42
CA ALA A 80 -13.57 0.58 -10.30
C ALA A 80 -14.19 1.83 -9.63
N VAL A 81 -14.80 1.69 -8.45
CA VAL A 81 -15.46 2.79 -7.74
C VAL A 81 -14.54 3.35 -6.65
N SER A 82 -14.44 4.68 -6.59
CA SER A 82 -13.41 5.40 -5.81
C SER A 82 -13.46 5.10 -4.29
N ALA A 83 -14.61 5.29 -3.61
CA ALA A 83 -14.64 5.13 -2.14
C ALA A 83 -14.30 3.69 -1.68
N PRO A 84 -14.88 2.62 -2.25
CA PRO A 84 -14.51 1.26 -1.85
C PRO A 84 -13.10 0.87 -2.26
N SER A 85 -12.55 1.42 -3.37
CA SER A 85 -11.15 1.20 -3.75
C SER A 85 -10.19 1.81 -2.72
N ARG A 86 -10.47 3.04 -2.29
CA ARG A 86 -9.71 3.73 -1.23
C ARG A 86 -9.82 3.01 0.11
N ALA A 87 -11.02 2.55 0.46
CA ALA A 87 -11.23 1.77 1.69
C ALA A 87 -10.40 0.48 1.71
N SER A 88 -10.39 -0.25 0.59
CA SER A 88 -9.56 -1.46 0.46
C SER A 88 -8.07 -1.14 0.55
N LEU A 89 -7.60 -0.07 -0.10
CA LEU A 89 -6.23 0.38 -0.04
C LEU A 89 -5.81 0.71 1.40
N MET A 90 -6.65 1.48 2.10
CA MET A 90 -6.33 1.95 3.47
C MET A 90 -6.38 0.82 4.51
N THR A 91 -7.25 -0.16 4.33
CA THR A 91 -7.48 -1.22 5.33
C THR A 91 -6.81 -2.56 4.98
N GLY A 92 -6.30 -2.71 3.76
CA GLY A 92 -5.82 -4.01 3.26
C GLY A 92 -6.92 -5.06 3.08
N GLN A 93 -8.19 -4.69 3.22
CA GLN A 93 -9.32 -5.61 3.12
C GLN A 93 -9.86 -5.68 1.69
N HIS A 94 -10.21 -6.87 1.24
CA HIS A 94 -10.95 -7.05 0.00
C HIS A 94 -12.32 -6.36 0.07
N THR A 95 -12.81 -5.81 -1.05
CA THR A 95 -14.11 -5.10 -1.12
C THR A 95 -15.31 -5.89 -0.61
N GLY A 96 -15.25 -7.21 -0.60
CA GLY A 96 -16.23 -8.09 0.02
C GLY A 96 -16.29 -8.01 1.54
N HIS A 97 -15.23 -7.51 2.18
CA HIS A 97 -15.08 -7.44 3.64
C HIS A 97 -15.08 -6.00 4.17
N THR A 98 -14.79 -5.01 3.32
CA THR A 98 -14.86 -3.61 3.74
C THR A 98 -16.31 -3.16 3.99
N LYS A 99 -16.48 -2.21 4.90
CA LYS A 99 -17.76 -1.56 5.16
C LYS A 99 -18.23 -0.74 3.95
N ILE A 100 -17.30 0.00 3.33
CA ILE A 100 -17.61 0.90 2.20
C ILE A 100 -17.65 0.09 0.91
N ARG A 101 -18.81 0.04 0.27
CA ARG A 101 -19.04 -0.76 -0.95
C ARG A 101 -19.47 0.07 -2.17
N GLY A 102 -19.58 1.38 -2.02
CA GLY A 102 -19.95 2.30 -3.08
C GLY A 102 -19.68 3.75 -2.69
N ASN A 103 -19.91 4.67 -3.61
CA ASN A 103 -19.81 6.11 -3.35
C ASN A 103 -21.08 6.64 -2.68
N LYS A 104 -21.39 6.15 -1.49
CA LYS A 104 -22.55 6.60 -0.73
C LYS A 104 -22.28 7.96 -0.10
N GLU A 105 -22.94 8.98 -0.60
CA GLU A 105 -22.82 10.34 -0.12
C GLU A 105 -23.58 10.54 1.20
N ILE A 106 -23.01 11.33 2.10
CA ILE A 106 -23.63 11.80 3.35
C ILE A 106 -23.72 13.33 3.27
N GLN A 107 -24.94 13.86 3.41
CA GLN A 107 -25.18 15.28 3.39
C GLN A 107 -24.83 15.94 4.74
N PRO A 108 -24.43 17.24 4.75
CA PRO A 108 -24.26 18.14 3.61
C PRO A 108 -22.93 17.91 2.86
N GLU A 109 -21.92 17.32 3.47
CA GLU A 109 -20.60 17.05 2.87
C GLU A 109 -19.96 15.82 3.49
N GLY A 110 -19.80 14.77 2.69
CA GLY A 110 -19.11 13.57 3.14
C GLY A 110 -19.47 12.33 2.36
N GLN A 111 -18.85 11.24 2.77
CA GLN A 111 -19.07 9.88 2.29
C GLN A 111 -19.35 8.95 3.47
N GLU A 112 -19.85 7.77 3.19
CA GLU A 112 -19.98 6.70 4.16
C GLU A 112 -18.64 6.51 4.90
N PRO A 113 -18.62 6.60 6.26
CA PRO A 113 -17.37 6.55 7.00
C PRO A 113 -16.83 5.14 7.15
N LEU A 114 -15.51 5.02 7.17
CA LEU A 114 -14.84 3.83 7.70
C LEU A 114 -15.30 3.53 9.12
N ASP A 115 -15.18 2.28 9.52
CA ASP A 115 -15.36 1.90 10.91
C ASP A 115 -14.26 2.57 11.75
N PRO A 116 -14.60 3.27 12.84
CA PRO A 116 -13.60 3.94 13.68
C PRO A 116 -12.59 2.97 14.34
N ASN A 117 -12.93 1.69 14.42
CA ASN A 117 -12.05 0.67 15.01
C ASN A 117 -11.22 -0.09 13.95
N VAL A 118 -11.37 0.22 12.66
CA VAL A 118 -10.57 -0.45 11.63
C VAL A 118 -9.15 0.10 11.63
N GLU A 119 -8.18 -0.80 11.63
CA GLU A 119 -6.79 -0.43 11.41
C GLU A 119 -6.56 -0.03 9.96
N THR A 120 -5.83 1.06 9.75
CA THR A 120 -5.52 1.60 8.44
C THR A 120 -4.03 1.66 8.20
N LEU A 121 -3.66 1.87 6.94
CA LEU A 121 -2.27 2.15 6.55
C LEU A 121 -1.68 3.34 7.34
N GLY A 122 -2.48 4.38 7.60
CA GLY A 122 -2.07 5.52 8.44
C GLY A 122 -1.69 5.09 9.86
N HIS A 123 -2.55 4.32 10.52
CA HIS A 123 -2.26 3.78 11.86
C HIS A 123 -1.01 2.91 11.88
N LEU A 124 -0.83 2.06 10.86
CA LEU A 124 0.34 1.21 10.76
C LEU A 124 1.63 2.04 10.70
N PHE A 125 1.67 3.11 9.91
CA PHE A 125 2.82 4.00 9.83
C PHE A 125 3.05 4.76 11.15
N GLN A 126 2.01 5.29 11.79
CA GLN A 126 2.13 5.96 13.09
C GLN A 126 2.67 5.02 14.18
N GLN A 127 2.16 3.79 14.27
CA GLN A 127 2.65 2.76 15.21
C GLN A 127 4.13 2.44 14.99
N ASN A 128 4.62 2.64 13.78
CA ASN A 128 6.03 2.50 13.44
C ASN A 128 6.83 3.81 13.53
N GLY A 129 6.27 4.86 14.14
CA GLY A 129 6.94 6.13 14.44
C GLY A 129 7.15 7.04 13.24
N TYR A 130 6.32 6.92 12.21
CA TYR A 130 6.26 7.88 11.11
C TYR A 130 5.32 9.02 11.44
N VAL A 131 5.64 10.21 10.96
CA VAL A 131 4.68 11.30 10.82
C VAL A 131 3.95 11.10 9.50
N THR A 132 2.61 11.15 9.53
CA THR A 132 1.77 10.75 8.41
C THR A 132 0.99 11.92 7.84
N GLY A 133 0.96 12.03 6.51
CA GLY A 133 0.18 13.06 5.81
C GLY A 133 -0.68 12.45 4.69
N CYS A 134 -1.92 12.93 4.56
CA CYS A 134 -2.80 12.57 3.46
C CYS A 134 -3.28 13.83 2.75
N PHE A 135 -3.15 13.86 1.44
CA PHE A 135 -3.44 15.03 0.61
C PHE A 135 -4.34 14.66 -0.56
N GLY A 136 -5.30 15.52 -0.87
CA GLY A 136 -6.23 15.32 -1.99
C GLY A 136 -7.58 14.74 -1.56
N LYS A 137 -8.16 13.83 -2.33
CA LYS A 137 -9.50 13.30 -2.09
C LYS A 137 -9.50 12.18 -1.05
N TRP A 138 -10.18 12.36 0.07
CA TRP A 138 -10.35 11.35 1.12
C TRP A 138 -11.47 10.35 0.79
N GLY A 139 -12.71 10.78 0.91
CA GLY A 139 -13.88 10.03 0.48
C GLY A 139 -14.30 8.83 1.33
N MET A 140 -13.92 8.79 2.61
CA MET A 140 -14.20 7.68 3.52
C MET A 140 -14.67 8.18 4.90
N GLY A 141 -15.32 9.34 4.92
CA GLY A 141 -15.86 9.95 6.12
C GLY A 141 -16.60 11.25 5.84
N TYR A 142 -17.05 11.89 6.90
CA TYR A 142 -17.64 13.24 6.89
C TYR A 142 -17.20 13.98 8.16
N PRO A 143 -17.28 15.32 8.19
CA PRO A 143 -16.87 16.10 9.35
C PRO A 143 -17.58 15.64 10.65
N GLY A 144 -16.80 15.32 11.67
CA GLY A 144 -17.29 14.76 12.94
C GLY A 144 -17.45 13.25 12.96
N SER A 145 -17.31 12.54 11.83
CA SER A 145 -17.39 11.07 11.81
C SER A 145 -16.15 10.41 12.40
N GLY A 146 -16.26 9.11 12.72
CA GLY A 146 -15.11 8.29 13.11
C GLY A 146 -14.15 8.00 11.94
N GLY A 147 -14.60 8.19 10.69
CA GLY A 147 -13.81 7.95 9.48
C GLY A 147 -13.09 9.17 8.92
N GLU A 148 -12.92 10.24 9.68
CA GLU A 148 -12.07 11.37 9.27
C GLU A 148 -10.62 10.96 9.12
N ALA A 149 -9.89 11.56 8.19
CA ALA A 149 -8.52 11.18 7.88
C ALA A 149 -7.60 11.21 9.10
N ASN A 150 -7.72 12.23 9.95
CA ASN A 150 -6.91 12.34 11.16
C ASN A 150 -7.27 11.29 12.24
N LYS A 151 -8.48 10.76 12.23
CA LYS A 151 -8.88 9.62 13.08
C LYS A 151 -8.48 8.27 12.49
N MET A 152 -8.10 8.28 11.23
CA MET A 152 -7.65 7.10 10.48
C MET A 152 -6.12 7.05 10.33
N GLY A 153 -5.39 7.67 11.29
CA GLY A 153 -3.95 7.57 11.39
C GLY A 153 -3.16 8.55 10.53
N PHE A 154 -3.75 9.70 10.17
CA PHE A 154 -3.01 10.77 9.50
C PHE A 154 -2.88 11.99 10.40
N ASP A 155 -1.64 12.40 10.71
CA ASP A 155 -1.34 13.58 11.52
C ASP A 155 -1.75 14.86 10.81
N VAL A 156 -1.60 14.87 9.50
CA VAL A 156 -1.98 16.00 8.65
C VAL A 156 -2.88 15.52 7.51
N PHE A 157 -4.01 16.21 7.34
CA PHE A 157 -4.85 16.06 6.16
C PHE A 157 -5.10 17.41 5.52
N TYR A 158 -4.99 17.48 4.18
CA TYR A 158 -5.37 18.66 3.41
C TYR A 158 -5.98 18.24 2.07
N GLY A 159 -7.26 18.60 1.84
CA GLY A 159 -7.90 18.23 0.58
C GLY A 159 -9.43 18.20 0.62
N TYR A 160 -9.98 17.35 -0.23
CA TYR A 160 -11.43 17.17 -0.40
C TYR A 160 -11.95 16.06 0.51
N ASN A 161 -12.92 16.36 1.33
CA ASN A 161 -13.52 15.35 2.21
C ASN A 161 -14.36 14.32 1.44
N CYS A 162 -15.02 14.69 0.36
CA CYS A 162 -15.89 13.83 -0.42
C CYS A 162 -15.64 13.90 -1.93
N GLN A 163 -16.15 12.90 -2.66
CA GLN A 163 -15.99 12.78 -4.11
C GLN A 163 -16.65 13.96 -4.85
N ARG A 164 -17.87 14.31 -4.48
CA ARG A 164 -18.61 15.41 -5.12
C ARG A 164 -17.82 16.72 -5.09
N LYS A 165 -17.25 17.07 -3.94
CA LYS A 165 -16.47 18.30 -3.81
C LYS A 165 -15.19 18.27 -4.63
N ALA A 166 -14.55 17.10 -4.72
CA ALA A 166 -13.37 16.92 -5.55
C ALA A 166 -13.65 17.12 -7.05
N HIS A 167 -14.88 16.85 -7.51
CA HIS A 167 -15.27 17.06 -8.90
C HIS A 167 -15.51 18.55 -9.25
N SER A 168 -15.51 19.45 -8.27
CA SER A 168 -15.62 20.89 -8.54
C SER A 168 -14.33 21.50 -9.06
N TYR A 169 -13.18 20.86 -8.91
CA TYR A 169 -11.81 21.28 -9.23
C TYR A 169 -11.35 22.58 -8.56
N TYR A 170 -12.21 23.60 -8.51
CA TYR A 170 -11.99 24.90 -7.87
C TYR A 170 -13.06 25.14 -6.80
N PRO A 171 -13.03 24.44 -5.67
CA PRO A 171 -13.99 24.59 -4.60
C PRO A 171 -13.75 25.89 -3.82
N GLU A 172 -14.79 26.40 -3.14
CA GLU A 172 -14.67 27.58 -2.28
C GLU A 172 -13.70 27.36 -1.11
N TYR A 173 -13.53 26.11 -0.65
CA TYR A 173 -12.61 25.73 0.43
C TYR A 173 -12.12 24.29 0.30
N LEU A 174 -10.99 24.03 0.89
CA LEU A 174 -10.47 22.69 1.18
C LEU A 174 -10.48 22.45 2.68
N LEU A 175 -10.66 21.19 3.07
CA LEU A 175 -10.58 20.80 4.46
C LEU A 175 -9.10 20.71 4.87
N SER A 176 -8.75 21.31 6.00
CA SER A 176 -7.46 21.18 6.63
C SER A 176 -7.65 20.61 8.04
N LEU A 177 -7.08 19.47 8.32
CA LEU A 177 -7.08 18.82 9.62
C LEU A 177 -5.64 18.58 10.02
N ILE A 178 -5.25 19.12 11.15
CA ILE A 178 -3.91 18.91 11.74
C ILE A 178 -4.14 18.37 13.13
N HIS A 179 -3.55 17.22 13.43
CA HIS A 179 -3.51 16.68 14.77
C HIS A 179 -2.36 17.36 15.50
N ILE A 180 -2.69 18.16 16.53
CA ILE A 180 -1.72 18.87 17.36
C ILE A 180 -1.58 18.11 18.67
#